data_75a8aabde74c7cca625620354da843f5
#
_entry.id   75a8aabde74c7cca625620354da843f5
#
_cell.length_a   1.000
_cell.length_b   1.000
_cell.length_c   1.000
_cell.angle_alpha   90.00
_cell.angle_beta   90.00
_cell.angle_gamma   90.00
#
_symmetry.space_group_name_H-M   'P 1'
#
loop_
_entity.id
_entity.type
_entity.pdbx_description
1 polymer ?
#
loop_
_entity_poly.entity_id
_entity_poly.type
_entity_poly.pdbx_seq_one_letter_code
_entity_poly.pdbx_strand_id
1 'polypeptide(L)'
;MFFSCVKHEMPNQFITVLGNVQDAGYPHIGCKKNCCNKNFNSSAVNFVTSLGVTDLVDNKSFLFEATPDISKQLKFLNNNYSSSTIVDGVFITHAHIGHYTGLMYFGREALGAHKVPVYVMPRMKQFLESNSPWNQLIDLDNVQLREIFKNKKITISKNLIIVPFTVPHRDEFSETVGYKIIGPNKSALFIPDINKWSLWDKDIVAEVKDVDYAFLDATFFKDGEVNRPMDEIPHPFIVETINLFKNESIQVKNKIHFIHFNHTNISLQYKNPVIDSIRKLGYNFARFGDQLSL
;
A
#
# COMPACT_ATOMS: atom_id res chain seq x y z
N MET A 1 44.90 -6.33 3.92
CA MET A 1 43.54 -6.81 3.62
C MET A 1 42.72 -5.59 3.26
N PHE A 2 42.47 -5.37 1.98
CA PHE A 2 41.57 -4.28 1.53
C PHE A 2 40.12 -4.80 1.64
N PHE A 3 39.37 -4.27 2.58
CA PHE A 3 37.90 -4.42 2.57
C PHE A 3 37.35 -3.59 1.42
N SER A 4 36.99 -4.25 0.33
CA SER A 4 36.20 -3.65 -0.73
C SER A 4 34.82 -3.34 -0.16
N CYS A 5 34.55 -2.08 0.11
CA CYS A 5 33.21 -1.61 0.42
C CYS A 5 32.42 -1.68 -0.90
N VAL A 6 31.66 -2.76 -1.09
CA VAL A 6 30.70 -2.85 -2.19
C VAL A 6 29.66 -1.78 -1.91
N LYS A 7 29.78 -0.63 -2.56
CA LYS A 7 28.64 0.30 -2.66
C LYS A 7 27.52 -0.44 -3.36
N HIS A 8 26.47 -0.84 -2.65
CA HIS A 8 25.21 -1.23 -3.27
C HIS A 8 24.71 0.02 -4.00
N GLU A 9 24.87 0.04 -5.32
CA GLU A 9 24.23 1.07 -6.15
C GLU A 9 22.73 0.92 -5.96
N MET A 10 22.06 2.04 -5.67
CA MET A 10 20.61 2.08 -5.58
C MET A 10 20.02 1.65 -6.92
N PRO A 11 19.00 0.77 -6.94
CA PRO A 11 18.33 0.41 -8.18
C PRO A 11 17.69 1.65 -8.80
N ASN A 12 17.71 1.71 -10.13
CA ASN A 12 17.13 2.86 -10.86
C ASN A 12 15.61 2.94 -10.73
N GLN A 13 14.94 1.81 -10.63
CA GLN A 13 13.49 1.71 -10.39
C GLN A 13 13.25 0.86 -9.15
N PHE A 14 12.41 1.35 -8.23
CA PHE A 14 12.13 0.64 -6.98
C PHE A 14 10.80 1.05 -6.36
N ILE A 15 10.30 0.16 -5.50
CA ILE A 15 9.19 0.40 -4.58
C ILE A 15 9.77 0.77 -3.22
N THR A 16 9.16 1.76 -2.56
CA THR A 16 9.41 2.11 -1.15
C THR A 16 8.13 1.93 -0.36
N VAL A 17 8.18 1.21 0.76
CA VAL A 17 7.05 1.13 1.69
C VAL A 17 6.95 2.44 2.48
N LEU A 18 5.86 3.17 2.31
CA LEU A 18 5.62 4.46 2.97
C LEU A 18 4.67 4.35 4.17
N GLY A 19 4.05 3.21 4.36
CA GLY A 19 3.18 2.91 5.46
C GLY A 19 2.70 1.46 5.41
N ASN A 20 2.27 0.91 6.54
CA ASN A 20 1.96 -0.51 6.66
C ASN A 20 0.77 -0.81 7.58
N VAL A 21 0.10 0.21 8.13
CA VAL A 21 -1.03 0.01 9.03
C VAL A 21 -2.36 0.37 8.37
N GLN A 22 -3.45 -0.15 8.94
CA GLN A 22 -4.81 0.05 8.47
C GLN A 22 -5.29 1.49 8.75
N ASP A 23 -6.35 1.92 8.09
CA ASP A 23 -6.97 3.24 7.95
C ASP A 23 -6.88 4.17 9.16
N ALA A 24 -7.15 3.66 10.36
CA ALA A 24 -7.20 4.47 11.58
C ALA A 24 -5.83 4.73 12.20
N GLY A 25 -4.76 4.25 11.55
CA GLY A 25 -3.38 4.49 11.99
C GLY A 25 -2.94 3.68 13.20
N TYR A 26 -1.69 3.90 13.60
CA TYR A 26 -1.10 3.29 14.79
C TYR A 26 -0.17 4.28 15.51
N PRO A 27 -0.43 4.64 16.77
CA PRO A 27 -1.56 4.19 17.62
C PRO A 27 -2.94 4.54 17.04
N HIS A 28 -3.91 3.61 17.23
CA HIS A 28 -5.26 3.75 16.72
C HIS A 28 -6.05 4.78 17.54
N ILE A 29 -6.84 5.62 16.85
CA ILE A 29 -7.71 6.62 17.47
C ILE A 29 -8.64 5.97 18.52
N GLY A 30 -8.66 6.53 19.73
CA GLY A 30 -9.52 6.07 20.84
C GLY A 30 -9.12 4.74 21.49
N CYS A 31 -8.10 4.03 21.02
CA CYS A 31 -7.65 2.79 21.63
C CYS A 31 -6.89 3.03 22.94
N LYS A 32 -7.44 2.46 24.04
CA LYS A 32 -6.83 2.49 25.38
C LYS A 32 -6.10 1.19 25.75
N LYS A 33 -6.00 0.23 24.84
CA LYS A 33 -5.31 -1.06 25.06
C LYS A 33 -3.79 -0.87 25.05
N ASN A 34 -3.08 -1.84 25.64
CA ASN A 34 -1.61 -1.83 25.69
C ASN A 34 -0.92 -1.72 24.32
N CYS A 35 -1.53 -2.26 23.26
CA CYS A 35 -1.01 -2.15 21.90
C CYS A 35 -0.79 -0.69 21.48
N CYS A 36 -1.69 0.23 21.83
CA CYS A 36 -1.59 1.64 21.49
C CYS A 36 -0.95 2.50 22.57
N ASN A 37 -1.33 2.30 23.85
CA ASN A 37 -0.82 3.13 24.95
C ASN A 37 0.71 3.12 25.07
N LYS A 38 1.35 1.96 24.91
CA LYS A 38 2.83 1.84 24.98
C LYS A 38 3.53 2.50 23.80
N ASN A 39 2.84 2.65 22.68
CA ASN A 39 3.43 3.14 21.43
C ASN A 39 3.07 4.60 21.13
N PHE A 40 2.27 5.25 21.98
CA PHE A 40 1.87 6.63 21.76
C PHE A 40 3.05 7.61 21.70
N ASN A 41 4.12 7.32 22.46
CA ASN A 41 5.36 8.08 22.48
C ASN A 41 6.53 7.31 21.83
N SER A 42 6.24 6.27 21.05
CA SER A 42 7.27 5.48 20.35
C SER A 42 7.89 6.28 19.22
N SER A 43 9.19 6.11 19.01
CA SER A 43 9.89 6.59 17.81
C SER A 43 9.69 5.69 16.60
N ALA A 44 9.03 4.52 16.77
CA ALA A 44 8.71 3.65 15.66
C ALA A 44 7.68 4.30 14.74
N VAL A 45 7.99 4.38 13.45
CA VAL A 45 7.13 4.97 12.45
C VAL A 45 6.24 3.88 11.85
N ASN A 46 4.92 4.05 12.00
CA ASN A 46 3.91 3.21 11.39
C ASN A 46 2.82 4.12 10.81
N PHE A 47 2.96 4.47 9.55
CA PHE A 47 1.96 5.24 8.81
C PHE A 47 0.93 4.33 8.16
N VAL A 48 -0.20 4.91 7.79
CA VAL A 48 -1.25 4.22 7.04
C VAL A 48 -0.69 3.73 5.70
N THR A 49 -1.14 2.55 5.28
CA THR A 49 -0.61 1.78 4.16
C THR A 49 -0.50 2.59 2.88
N SER A 50 0.72 2.70 2.38
CA SER A 50 1.03 3.36 1.10
C SER A 50 2.36 2.85 0.55
N LEU A 51 2.49 2.85 -0.77
CA LEU A 51 3.76 2.61 -1.47
C LEU A 51 4.16 3.83 -2.30
N GLY A 52 5.46 4.10 -2.35
CA GLY A 52 6.07 4.98 -3.34
C GLY A 52 6.72 4.15 -4.44
N VAL A 53 6.56 4.55 -5.69
CA VAL A 53 7.26 3.95 -6.84
C VAL A 53 8.11 5.02 -7.50
N THR A 54 9.40 4.77 -7.58
CA THR A 54 10.38 5.74 -8.09
C THR A 54 11.07 5.22 -9.34
N ASP A 55 11.22 6.08 -10.34
CA ASP A 55 12.05 5.90 -11.53
C ASP A 55 13.11 7.02 -11.57
N LEU A 56 14.33 6.72 -11.14
CA LEU A 56 15.45 7.68 -11.12
C LEU A 56 15.93 8.05 -12.52
N VAL A 57 15.70 7.17 -13.52
CA VAL A 57 16.13 7.44 -14.91
C VAL A 57 15.25 8.52 -15.55
N ASP A 58 13.93 8.41 -15.36
CA ASP A 58 12.99 9.43 -15.86
C ASP A 58 12.73 10.54 -14.81
N ASN A 59 13.39 10.48 -13.64
CA ASN A 59 13.18 11.40 -12.49
C ASN A 59 11.70 11.55 -12.13
N LYS A 60 11.00 10.41 -11.98
CA LYS A 60 9.58 10.36 -11.66
C LYS A 60 9.31 9.58 -10.38
N SER A 61 8.28 10.01 -9.67
CA SER A 61 7.78 9.33 -8.49
C SER A 61 6.27 9.27 -8.48
N PHE A 62 5.73 8.14 -8.01
CA PHE A 62 4.30 7.88 -7.94
C PHE A 62 3.93 7.39 -6.56
N LEU A 63 2.75 7.77 -6.10
CA LEU A 63 2.20 7.37 -4.82
C LEU A 63 1.05 6.38 -5.04
N PHE A 64 1.03 5.30 -4.29
CA PHE A 64 -0.09 4.39 -4.18
C PHE A 64 -0.74 4.61 -2.82
N GLU A 65 -1.97 5.07 -2.81
CA GLU A 65 -2.79 5.59 -1.73
C GLU A 65 -2.43 7.02 -1.28
N ALA A 66 -3.45 7.85 -1.16
CA ALA A 66 -3.39 9.17 -0.52
C ALA A 66 -3.95 9.08 0.90
N THR A 67 -3.12 8.68 1.84
CA THR A 67 -3.50 8.37 3.21
C THR A 67 -3.62 9.62 4.10
N PRO A 68 -4.21 9.53 5.31
CA PRO A 68 -4.14 10.62 6.29
C PRO A 68 -2.71 11.06 6.67
N ASP A 69 -1.71 10.20 6.46
CA ASP A 69 -0.29 10.48 6.74
C ASP A 69 0.48 11.04 5.52
N ILE A 70 -0.21 11.37 4.42
CA ILE A 70 0.37 11.74 3.13
C ILE A 70 1.47 12.80 3.24
N SER A 71 1.33 13.79 4.12
CA SER A 71 2.30 14.87 4.29
C SER A 71 3.69 14.35 4.68
N LYS A 72 3.75 13.34 5.56
CA LYS A 72 5.00 12.72 5.99
C LYS A 72 5.53 11.73 4.97
N GLN A 73 4.63 10.98 4.33
CA GLN A 73 4.94 10.01 3.28
C GLN A 73 5.54 10.69 2.05
N LEU A 74 4.92 11.77 1.57
CA LEU A 74 5.45 12.58 0.47
C LEU A 74 6.79 13.21 0.82
N LYS A 75 6.92 13.78 2.02
CA LYS A 75 8.19 14.36 2.47
C LYS A 75 9.31 13.33 2.49
N PHE A 76 9.03 12.11 2.97
CA PHE A 76 10.02 11.03 2.98
C PHE A 76 10.41 10.63 1.55
N LEU A 77 9.45 10.41 0.66
CA LEU A 77 9.68 10.01 -0.72
C LEU A 77 10.48 11.08 -1.49
N ASN A 78 10.06 12.34 -1.41
CA ASN A 78 10.67 13.44 -2.14
C ASN A 78 12.07 13.79 -1.63
N ASN A 79 12.28 13.85 -0.31
CA ASN A 79 13.60 14.17 0.26
C ASN A 79 14.67 13.13 -0.06
N ASN A 80 14.27 11.89 -0.29
CA ASN A 80 15.23 10.80 -0.50
C ASN A 80 15.41 10.44 -1.97
N TYR A 81 14.40 10.68 -2.83
CA TYR A 81 14.40 10.04 -4.16
C TYR A 81 13.89 10.93 -5.30
N SER A 82 13.45 12.15 -5.06
CA SER A 82 12.93 13.04 -6.11
C SER A 82 13.48 14.44 -5.98
N SER A 83 13.69 15.11 -7.11
CA SER A 83 13.96 16.54 -7.15
C SER A 83 12.69 17.41 -7.11
N SER A 84 11.52 16.79 -7.25
CA SER A 84 10.21 17.44 -7.17
C SER A 84 9.69 17.47 -5.73
N THR A 85 8.86 18.46 -5.43
CA THR A 85 8.12 18.54 -4.17
C THR A 85 6.79 17.79 -4.22
N ILE A 86 6.36 17.39 -5.42
CA ILE A 86 5.07 16.71 -5.69
C ILE A 86 5.34 15.48 -6.54
N VAL A 87 4.57 14.41 -6.33
CA VAL A 87 4.63 13.20 -7.15
C VAL A 87 4.03 13.43 -8.54
N ASP A 88 4.47 12.63 -9.52
CA ASP A 88 3.97 12.66 -10.90
C ASP A 88 2.61 12.00 -11.07
N GLY A 89 2.11 11.34 -10.04
CA GLY A 89 0.77 10.77 -10.00
C GLY A 89 0.47 9.98 -8.74
N VAL A 90 -0.82 9.85 -8.46
CA VAL A 90 -1.36 9.12 -7.31
C VAL A 90 -2.32 8.06 -7.81
N PHE A 91 -2.19 6.82 -7.33
CA PHE A 91 -3.07 5.70 -7.62
C PHE A 91 -3.91 5.38 -6.39
N ILE A 92 -5.24 5.40 -6.51
CA ILE A 92 -6.17 5.11 -5.42
C ILE A 92 -6.80 3.75 -5.65
N THR A 93 -6.83 2.90 -4.61
CA THR A 93 -7.46 1.59 -4.68
C THR A 93 -8.97 1.66 -4.53
N HIS A 94 -9.47 2.41 -3.55
CA HIS A 94 -10.90 2.52 -3.25
C HIS A 94 -11.24 3.68 -2.30
N ALA A 95 -12.54 3.88 -2.03
CA ALA A 95 -13.06 5.01 -1.26
C ALA A 95 -13.24 4.71 0.25
N HIS A 96 -12.26 4.06 0.91
CA HIS A 96 -12.18 4.03 2.36
C HIS A 96 -11.19 5.09 2.87
N ILE A 97 -11.43 5.61 4.08
CA ILE A 97 -10.78 6.83 4.59
C ILE A 97 -9.25 6.76 4.63
N GLY A 98 -8.68 5.59 4.84
CA GLY A 98 -7.24 5.38 4.86
C GLY A 98 -6.57 5.52 3.49
N HIS A 99 -7.33 5.45 2.40
CA HIS A 99 -6.77 5.29 1.05
C HIS A 99 -6.86 6.56 0.20
N TYR A 100 -7.79 7.50 0.50
CA TYR A 100 -8.00 8.67 -0.36
C TYR A 100 -8.10 10.01 0.36
N THR A 101 -8.33 10.05 1.69
CA THR A 101 -8.60 11.31 2.38
C THR A 101 -7.42 12.28 2.35
N GLY A 102 -6.21 11.79 2.21
CA GLY A 102 -5.01 12.60 2.04
C GLY A 102 -4.99 13.45 0.75
N LEU A 103 -5.85 13.16 -0.23
CA LEU A 103 -6.01 14.03 -1.42
C LEU A 103 -6.32 15.47 -1.04
N MET A 104 -6.96 15.70 0.11
CA MET A 104 -7.26 17.05 0.60
C MET A 104 -6.00 17.92 0.78
N TYR A 105 -4.85 17.33 1.03
CA TYR A 105 -3.59 18.06 1.18
C TYR A 105 -3.04 18.63 -0.14
N PHE A 106 -3.58 18.22 -1.29
CA PHE A 106 -3.29 18.87 -2.58
C PHE A 106 -4.06 20.19 -2.77
N GLY A 107 -5.11 20.41 -1.96
CA GLY A 107 -5.96 21.59 -2.03
C GLY A 107 -5.26 22.90 -1.65
N ARG A 108 -5.97 24.00 -1.90
CA ARG A 108 -5.49 25.38 -1.70
C ARG A 108 -5.15 25.71 -0.26
N GLU A 109 -5.77 25.04 0.71
CA GLU A 109 -5.53 25.25 2.16
C GLU A 109 -4.22 24.61 2.64
N ALA A 110 -3.57 23.76 1.82
CA ALA A 110 -2.33 23.09 2.15
C ALA A 110 -1.27 23.31 1.06
N LEU A 111 -1.15 22.39 0.08
CA LEU A 111 -0.09 22.45 -0.93
C LEU A 111 -0.40 23.42 -2.07
N GLY A 112 -1.66 23.67 -2.38
CA GLY A 112 -2.07 24.44 -3.55
C GLY A 112 -1.52 23.85 -4.85
N ALA A 113 -1.60 22.52 -4.97
CA ALA A 113 -1.05 21.78 -6.10
C ALA A 113 -1.72 22.21 -7.43
N HIS A 114 -1.07 21.91 -8.55
CA HIS A 114 -1.63 22.16 -9.87
C HIS A 114 -1.61 20.90 -10.73
N LYS A 115 -2.82 20.43 -11.07
CA LYS A 115 -3.10 19.31 -11.98
C LYS A 115 -2.33 18.02 -11.67
N VAL A 116 -2.18 17.68 -10.39
CA VAL A 116 -1.59 16.40 -10.01
C VAL A 116 -2.45 15.26 -10.56
N PRO A 117 -1.90 14.35 -11.39
CA PRO A 117 -2.66 13.22 -11.91
C PRO A 117 -3.11 12.29 -10.79
N VAL A 118 -4.40 11.99 -10.71
CA VAL A 118 -4.96 11.00 -9.77
C VAL A 118 -5.66 9.91 -10.58
N TYR A 119 -5.10 8.71 -10.56
CA TYR A 119 -5.57 7.55 -11.32
C TYR A 119 -6.63 6.81 -10.51
N VAL A 120 -7.84 6.74 -11.03
CA VAL A 120 -9.03 6.22 -10.34
C VAL A 120 -9.94 5.41 -11.25
N MET A 121 -10.59 4.41 -10.70
CA MET A 121 -11.65 3.66 -11.40
C MET A 121 -12.91 4.54 -11.61
N PRO A 122 -13.81 4.17 -12.54
CA PRO A 122 -14.96 5.01 -12.91
C PRO A 122 -15.86 5.44 -11.74
N ARG A 123 -16.23 4.50 -10.82
CA ARG A 123 -17.06 4.86 -9.66
C ARG A 123 -16.30 5.72 -8.65
N MET A 124 -14.99 5.46 -8.46
CA MET A 124 -14.14 6.32 -7.63
C MET A 124 -14.04 7.73 -8.20
N LYS A 125 -13.91 7.87 -9.52
CA LYS A 125 -13.95 9.16 -10.21
C LYS A 125 -15.28 9.88 -9.94
N GLN A 126 -16.40 9.22 -10.17
CA GLN A 126 -17.73 9.77 -9.90
C GLN A 126 -17.89 10.18 -8.44
N PHE A 127 -17.39 9.35 -7.50
CA PHE A 127 -17.43 9.67 -6.08
C PHE A 127 -16.69 10.98 -5.77
N LEU A 128 -15.48 11.17 -6.28
CA LEU A 128 -14.70 12.40 -6.05
C LEU A 128 -15.33 13.64 -6.72
N GLU A 129 -15.88 13.48 -7.93
CA GLU A 129 -16.55 14.56 -8.66
C GLU A 129 -17.89 15.00 -8.03
N SER A 130 -18.59 14.08 -7.38
CA SER A 130 -19.95 14.33 -6.86
C SER A 130 -20.00 14.71 -5.39
N ASN A 131 -18.89 14.62 -4.65
CA ASN A 131 -18.88 14.86 -3.21
C ASN A 131 -17.92 15.99 -2.81
N SER A 132 -18.47 16.97 -2.11
CA SER A 132 -17.64 17.98 -1.45
C SER A 132 -16.98 17.38 -0.18
N PRO A 133 -15.74 17.78 0.14
CA PRO A 133 -14.97 18.86 -0.52
C PRO A 133 -14.04 18.36 -1.65
N TRP A 134 -14.08 17.07 -2.05
CA TRP A 134 -13.15 16.53 -3.07
C TRP A 134 -13.36 17.13 -4.46
N ASN A 135 -14.61 17.43 -4.85
CA ASN A 135 -14.88 18.11 -6.12
C ASN A 135 -14.17 19.46 -6.24
N GLN A 136 -13.99 20.19 -5.13
CA GLN A 136 -13.25 21.45 -5.14
C GLN A 136 -11.79 21.30 -5.61
N LEU A 137 -11.14 20.15 -5.32
CA LEU A 137 -9.78 19.89 -5.79
C LEU A 137 -9.72 19.81 -7.32
N ILE A 138 -10.80 19.35 -7.94
CA ILE A 138 -10.95 19.22 -9.40
C ILE A 138 -11.29 20.57 -9.99
N ASP A 139 -12.28 21.26 -9.43
CA ASP A 139 -12.76 22.56 -9.88
C ASP A 139 -11.66 23.64 -9.83
N LEU A 140 -10.75 23.54 -8.88
CA LEU A 140 -9.60 24.44 -8.71
C LEU A 140 -8.31 23.97 -9.42
N ASP A 141 -8.41 22.92 -10.24
CA ASP A 141 -7.24 22.34 -10.92
C ASP A 141 -6.11 21.90 -9.96
N ASN A 142 -6.41 21.58 -8.69
CA ASN A 142 -5.40 21.04 -7.78
C ASN A 142 -5.01 19.61 -8.18
N VAL A 143 -6.00 18.81 -8.58
CA VAL A 143 -5.81 17.46 -9.10
C VAL A 143 -6.48 17.30 -10.46
N GLN A 144 -5.98 16.34 -11.25
CA GLN A 144 -6.58 15.94 -12.51
C GLN A 144 -6.90 14.46 -12.48
N LEU A 145 -8.18 14.10 -12.44
CA LEU A 145 -8.59 12.69 -12.44
C LEU A 145 -8.27 12.04 -13.78
N ARG A 146 -7.59 10.92 -13.72
CA ARG A 146 -7.25 10.02 -14.83
C ARG A 146 -8.02 8.72 -14.65
N GLU A 147 -9.03 8.52 -15.47
CA GLU A 147 -9.84 7.31 -15.43
C GLU A 147 -9.05 6.11 -15.92
N ILE A 148 -9.06 5.03 -15.11
CA ILE A 148 -8.38 3.77 -15.40
C ILE A 148 -9.39 2.63 -15.44
N PHE A 149 -9.03 1.52 -16.11
CA PHE A 149 -9.94 0.41 -16.33
C PHE A 149 -9.27 -0.93 -16.02
N LYS A 150 -10.06 -1.87 -15.48
CA LYS A 150 -9.62 -3.24 -15.17
C LYS A 150 -8.79 -3.84 -16.29
N ASN A 151 -7.61 -4.37 -15.96
CA ASN A 151 -6.68 -5.07 -16.86
C ASN A 151 -6.11 -4.22 -18.03
N LYS A 152 -6.28 -2.89 -18.00
CA LYS A 152 -5.68 -2.01 -19.00
C LYS A 152 -4.32 -1.52 -18.50
N LYS A 153 -3.29 -1.66 -19.33
CA LYS A 153 -1.94 -1.18 -19.04
C LYS A 153 -1.88 0.34 -19.08
N ILE A 154 -1.22 0.94 -18.10
CA ILE A 154 -0.96 2.37 -17.98
C ILE A 154 0.55 2.55 -17.93
N THR A 155 1.13 3.09 -18.99
CA THR A 155 2.55 3.46 -19.00
C THR A 155 2.72 4.79 -18.29
N ILE A 156 3.43 4.79 -17.17
CA ILE A 156 3.63 5.97 -16.30
C ILE A 156 5.03 6.58 -16.46
N SER A 157 5.99 5.80 -16.91
CA SER A 157 7.32 6.23 -17.36
C SER A 157 7.80 5.32 -18.49
N LYS A 158 8.98 5.54 -19.04
CA LYS A 158 9.58 4.63 -20.03
C LYS A 158 9.79 3.22 -19.47
N ASN A 159 9.97 3.11 -18.17
CA ASN A 159 10.39 1.89 -17.48
C ASN A 159 9.31 1.28 -16.58
N LEU A 160 8.17 1.98 -16.38
CA LEU A 160 7.15 1.57 -15.43
C LEU A 160 5.76 1.46 -16.08
N ILE A 161 5.09 0.34 -15.84
CA ILE A 161 3.72 0.06 -16.27
C ILE A 161 2.90 -0.37 -15.05
N ILE A 162 1.68 0.16 -14.96
CA ILE A 162 0.70 -0.21 -13.94
C ILE A 162 -0.49 -0.91 -14.60
N VAL A 163 -0.97 -1.98 -13.98
CA VAL A 163 -2.16 -2.71 -14.41
C VAL A 163 -3.12 -2.84 -13.23
N PRO A 164 -4.26 -2.14 -13.24
CA PRO A 164 -5.28 -2.29 -12.21
C PRO A 164 -6.08 -3.58 -12.44
N PHE A 165 -6.48 -4.24 -11.36
CA PHE A 165 -7.40 -5.37 -11.38
C PHE A 165 -8.36 -5.28 -10.20
N THR A 166 -9.61 -5.72 -10.37
CA THR A 166 -10.61 -5.66 -9.30
C THR A 166 -10.39 -6.79 -8.29
N VAL A 167 -10.63 -6.47 -7.03
CA VAL A 167 -10.68 -7.43 -5.92
C VAL A 167 -12.01 -7.28 -5.18
N PRO A 168 -12.56 -8.35 -4.59
CA PRO A 168 -13.78 -8.26 -3.79
C PRO A 168 -13.49 -7.50 -2.49
N HIS A 169 -14.29 -6.50 -2.21
CA HIS A 169 -14.27 -5.78 -0.94
C HIS A 169 -15.63 -5.10 -0.71
N ARG A 170 -15.74 -4.23 0.30
CA ARG A 170 -16.94 -3.43 0.55
C ARG A 170 -16.97 -2.25 -0.43
N ASP A 171 -17.65 -2.45 -1.54
CA ASP A 171 -17.69 -1.51 -2.67
C ASP A 171 -18.84 -0.49 -2.52
N GLU A 172 -19.01 0.12 -1.34
CA GLU A 172 -20.12 1.05 -1.08
C GLU A 172 -20.07 2.27 -2.00
N PHE A 173 -18.89 2.87 -2.18
CA PHE A 173 -18.72 4.13 -2.91
C PHE A 173 -17.92 4.02 -4.20
N SER A 174 -17.05 3.02 -4.31
CA SER A 174 -16.18 2.82 -5.47
C SER A 174 -15.98 1.33 -5.75
N GLU A 175 -15.37 1.01 -6.88
CA GLU A 175 -14.71 -0.28 -7.05
C GLU A 175 -13.53 -0.37 -6.07
N THR A 176 -13.15 -1.60 -5.69
CA THR A 176 -11.86 -1.86 -5.03
C THR A 176 -10.92 -2.54 -6.02
N VAL A 177 -9.70 -1.99 -6.15
CA VAL A 177 -8.68 -2.53 -7.03
C VAL A 177 -7.37 -2.83 -6.31
N GLY A 178 -6.68 -3.85 -6.79
CA GLY A 178 -5.24 -4.01 -6.61
C GLY A 178 -4.50 -3.55 -7.85
N TYR A 179 -3.19 -3.42 -7.73
CA TYR A 179 -2.30 -3.01 -8.81
C TYR A 179 -1.19 -4.01 -9.03
N LYS A 180 -0.92 -4.37 -10.31
CA LYS A 180 0.33 -4.97 -10.72
C LYS A 180 1.26 -3.85 -11.18
N ILE A 181 2.40 -3.72 -10.52
CA ILE A 181 3.45 -2.74 -10.80
C ILE A 181 4.55 -3.47 -11.54
N ILE A 182 4.87 -3.04 -12.76
CA ILE A 182 5.82 -3.72 -13.64
C ILE A 182 6.97 -2.77 -13.92
N GLY A 183 8.15 -3.13 -13.46
CA GLY A 183 9.40 -2.49 -13.78
C GLY A 183 10.16 -3.19 -14.90
N PRO A 184 11.39 -2.75 -15.21
CA PRO A 184 12.19 -3.33 -16.29
C PRO A 184 12.66 -4.75 -16.01
N ASN A 185 12.86 -5.12 -14.75
CA ASN A 185 13.41 -6.42 -14.37
C ASN A 185 12.49 -7.24 -13.48
N LYS A 186 11.66 -6.58 -12.68
CA LYS A 186 10.80 -7.22 -11.68
C LYS A 186 9.42 -6.59 -11.63
N SER A 187 8.51 -7.32 -11.02
CA SER A 187 7.12 -6.90 -10.87
C SER A 187 6.60 -7.15 -9.46
N ALA A 188 5.59 -6.38 -9.07
CA ALA A 188 4.95 -6.50 -7.77
C ALA A 188 3.42 -6.49 -7.87
N LEU A 189 2.75 -7.19 -6.95
CA LEU A 189 1.34 -7.00 -6.65
C LEU A 189 1.19 -6.10 -5.43
N PHE A 190 0.20 -5.21 -5.47
CA PHE A 190 -0.24 -4.41 -4.33
C PHE A 190 -1.73 -4.63 -4.13
N ILE A 191 -2.10 -5.39 -3.09
CA ILE A 191 -3.47 -5.72 -2.68
C ILE A 191 -3.59 -5.39 -1.20
N PRO A 192 -3.70 -4.09 -0.84
CA PRO A 192 -3.70 -3.67 0.56
C PRO A 192 -4.99 -4.04 1.28
N ASP A 193 -6.09 -4.14 0.56
CA ASP A 193 -7.41 -4.37 1.13
C ASP A 193 -8.25 -5.28 0.22
N ILE A 194 -8.75 -6.37 0.78
CA ILE A 194 -9.53 -7.39 0.06
C ILE A 194 -10.40 -8.17 1.06
N ASN A 195 -11.50 -8.71 0.57
CA ASN A 195 -12.25 -9.74 1.30
C ASN A 195 -11.48 -11.08 1.29
N LYS A 196 -12.08 -12.14 1.86
CA LYS A 196 -11.47 -13.48 1.85
C LYS A 196 -11.01 -13.88 0.46
N TRP A 197 -9.81 -14.47 0.35
CA TRP A 197 -9.24 -14.96 -0.93
C TRP A 197 -10.19 -15.88 -1.70
N SER A 198 -11.02 -16.64 -0.98
CA SER A 198 -12.03 -17.53 -1.59
C SER A 198 -13.16 -16.82 -2.34
N LEU A 199 -13.33 -15.52 -2.12
CA LEU A 199 -14.33 -14.70 -2.82
C LEU A 199 -13.76 -14.02 -4.07
N TRP A 200 -12.45 -14.09 -4.29
CA TRP A 200 -11.82 -13.53 -5.47
C TRP A 200 -11.93 -14.51 -6.65
N ASP A 201 -12.18 -14.00 -7.84
CA ASP A 201 -12.29 -14.79 -9.09
C ASP A 201 -10.94 -15.31 -9.61
N LYS A 202 -9.83 -15.01 -8.90
CA LYS A 202 -8.48 -15.46 -9.22
C LYS A 202 -7.86 -16.27 -8.08
N ASP A 203 -6.91 -17.12 -8.41
CA ASP A 203 -6.10 -17.87 -7.46
C ASP A 203 -4.92 -17.00 -6.99
N ILE A 204 -4.93 -16.59 -5.73
CA ILE A 204 -3.84 -15.78 -5.14
C ILE A 204 -2.48 -16.50 -5.20
N VAL A 205 -2.44 -17.82 -5.11
CA VAL A 205 -1.19 -18.57 -5.20
C VAL A 205 -0.60 -18.45 -6.61
N ALA A 206 -1.44 -18.55 -7.63
CA ALA A 206 -1.04 -18.38 -9.03
C ALA A 206 -0.58 -16.93 -9.30
N GLU A 207 -1.32 -15.93 -8.81
CA GLU A 207 -0.97 -14.51 -8.99
C GLU A 207 0.37 -14.17 -8.31
N VAL A 208 0.66 -14.70 -7.11
CA VAL A 208 1.94 -14.50 -6.42
C VAL A 208 3.09 -15.18 -7.16
N LYS A 209 2.86 -16.35 -7.77
CA LYS A 209 3.90 -17.02 -8.57
C LYS A 209 4.32 -16.20 -9.78
N ASP A 210 3.40 -15.43 -10.37
CA ASP A 210 3.59 -14.62 -11.59
C ASP A 210 4.27 -13.26 -11.36
N VAL A 211 4.70 -12.96 -10.15
CA VAL A 211 5.41 -11.72 -9.79
C VAL A 211 6.64 -12.00 -8.94
N ASP A 212 7.45 -10.97 -8.69
CA ASP A 212 8.62 -11.05 -7.82
C ASP A 212 8.30 -10.67 -6.37
N TYR A 213 7.34 -9.77 -6.17
CA TYR A 213 6.89 -9.31 -4.87
C TYR A 213 5.36 -9.26 -4.82
N ALA A 214 4.79 -9.49 -3.64
CA ALA A 214 3.36 -9.38 -3.41
C ALA A 214 3.09 -8.73 -2.05
N PHE A 215 2.63 -7.48 -2.05
CA PHE A 215 2.15 -6.80 -0.85
C PHE A 215 0.68 -7.17 -0.66
N LEU A 216 0.41 -7.98 0.35
CA LEU A 216 -0.91 -8.60 0.57
C LEU A 216 -1.54 -8.14 1.87
N ASP A 217 -2.85 -7.91 1.82
CA ASP A 217 -3.68 -7.64 2.99
C ASP A 217 -3.40 -8.61 4.14
N ALA A 218 -3.11 -8.03 5.27
CA ALA A 218 -2.81 -8.72 6.52
C ALA A 218 -3.40 -7.96 7.72
N THR A 219 -4.59 -7.42 7.55
CA THR A 219 -5.25 -6.57 8.55
C THR A 219 -5.29 -7.26 9.90
N PHE A 220 -5.68 -8.53 9.96
CA PHE A 220 -5.69 -9.32 11.18
C PHE A 220 -4.75 -10.52 11.09
N PHE A 221 -4.14 -10.85 12.22
CA PHE A 221 -3.28 -12.04 12.33
C PHE A 221 -4.10 -13.32 12.31
N LYS A 222 -5.15 -13.37 13.16
CA LYS A 222 -6.05 -14.51 13.31
C LYS A 222 -7.41 -14.08 13.84
N ASP A 223 -8.34 -15.02 13.92
CA ASP A 223 -9.64 -14.83 14.56
C ASP A 223 -9.52 -14.38 16.03
N GLY A 224 -10.50 -13.59 16.49
CA GLY A 224 -10.64 -13.14 17.88
C GLY A 224 -9.75 -11.94 18.28
N GLU A 225 -9.14 -11.22 17.33
CA GLU A 225 -8.32 -10.03 17.66
C GLU A 225 -9.13 -8.83 18.14
N VAL A 226 -10.36 -8.71 17.69
CA VAL A 226 -11.28 -7.63 18.06
C VAL A 226 -12.52 -8.19 18.74
N ASN A 227 -13.16 -7.39 19.60
CA ASN A 227 -14.30 -7.83 20.40
C ASN A 227 -15.63 -7.70 19.61
N ARG A 228 -15.69 -8.33 18.44
CA ARG A 228 -16.90 -8.48 17.60
C ARG A 228 -16.75 -9.72 16.73
N PRO A 229 -17.85 -10.26 16.17
CA PRO A 229 -17.79 -11.40 15.27
C PRO A 229 -16.82 -11.13 14.10
N MET A 230 -15.83 -12.01 13.89
CA MET A 230 -14.82 -11.85 12.86
C MET A 230 -15.32 -12.25 11.46
N ASP A 231 -16.44 -12.97 11.39
CA ASP A 231 -17.16 -13.27 10.13
C ASP A 231 -17.79 -12.02 9.49
N GLU A 232 -18.05 -10.99 10.31
CA GLU A 232 -18.45 -9.65 9.81
C GLU A 232 -17.27 -8.84 9.25
N ILE A 233 -16.04 -9.34 9.44
CA ILE A 233 -14.81 -8.65 9.05
C ILE A 233 -14.24 -9.34 7.82
N PRO A 234 -14.31 -8.72 6.65
CA PRO A 234 -14.11 -9.44 5.39
C PRO A 234 -12.66 -9.81 5.06
N HIS A 235 -11.67 -9.27 5.79
CA HIS A 235 -10.25 -9.45 5.45
C HIS A 235 -9.75 -10.90 5.62
N PRO A 236 -8.79 -11.36 4.78
CA PRO A 236 -8.09 -12.61 5.03
C PRO A 236 -7.17 -12.45 6.25
N PHE A 237 -7.10 -13.51 7.08
CA PHE A 237 -6.14 -13.51 8.17
C PHE A 237 -4.74 -13.93 7.68
N ILE A 238 -3.69 -13.46 8.36
CA ILE A 238 -2.33 -13.90 8.07
C ILE A 238 -2.23 -15.43 8.13
N VAL A 239 -2.84 -16.06 9.16
CA VAL A 239 -2.83 -17.53 9.28
C VAL A 239 -3.56 -18.25 8.16
N GLU A 240 -4.62 -17.66 7.59
CA GLU A 240 -5.33 -18.21 6.42
C GLU A 240 -4.42 -18.13 5.19
N THR A 241 -3.80 -17.00 4.94
CA THR A 241 -2.85 -16.83 3.83
C THR A 241 -1.67 -17.79 3.96
N ILE A 242 -1.06 -17.93 5.14
CA ILE A 242 0.01 -18.90 5.40
C ILE A 242 -0.45 -20.33 5.09
N ASN A 243 -1.68 -20.70 5.46
CA ASN A 243 -2.22 -22.04 5.17
C ASN A 243 -2.41 -22.30 3.66
N LEU A 244 -2.83 -21.28 2.89
CA LEU A 244 -2.90 -21.39 1.41
C LEU A 244 -1.53 -21.68 0.80
N PHE A 245 -0.49 -21.04 1.29
CA PHE A 245 0.87 -21.16 0.78
C PHE A 245 1.71 -22.24 1.48
N LYS A 246 1.15 -23.07 2.39
CA LYS A 246 1.92 -24.04 3.20
C LYS A 246 2.77 -25.00 2.40
N ASN A 247 2.26 -25.46 1.26
CA ASN A 247 2.92 -26.42 0.37
C ASN A 247 3.83 -25.78 -0.68
N GLU A 248 3.87 -24.44 -0.73
CA GLU A 248 4.72 -23.72 -1.69
C GLU A 248 6.17 -23.67 -1.22
N SER A 249 7.08 -23.51 -2.18
CA SER A 249 8.51 -23.38 -1.90
C SER A 249 8.81 -22.10 -1.09
N ILE A 250 9.95 -22.08 -0.40
CA ILE A 250 10.42 -20.90 0.32
C ILE A 250 10.60 -19.70 -0.62
N GLN A 251 10.99 -19.94 -1.87
CA GLN A 251 11.14 -18.89 -2.89
C GLN A 251 9.81 -18.22 -3.23
N VAL A 252 8.70 -18.97 -3.28
CA VAL A 252 7.36 -18.40 -3.46
C VAL A 252 6.91 -17.63 -2.22
N LYS A 253 7.12 -18.20 -1.03
CA LYS A 253 6.79 -17.55 0.25
C LYS A 253 7.55 -16.24 0.45
N ASN A 254 8.83 -16.19 0.03
CA ASN A 254 9.67 -14.98 0.12
C ASN A 254 9.16 -13.80 -0.73
N LYS A 255 8.30 -14.04 -1.70
CA LYS A 255 7.67 -12.96 -2.49
C LYS A 255 6.61 -12.20 -1.69
N ILE A 256 6.05 -12.80 -0.63
CA ILE A 256 4.94 -12.25 0.13
C ILE A 256 5.46 -11.27 1.19
N HIS A 257 4.94 -10.05 1.13
CA HIS A 257 5.13 -8.96 2.09
C HIS A 257 3.76 -8.60 2.66
N PHE A 258 3.48 -9.03 3.87
CA PHE A 258 2.25 -8.68 4.58
C PHE A 258 2.23 -7.18 4.88
N ILE A 259 1.07 -6.54 4.65
CA ILE A 259 0.87 -5.09 4.81
C ILE A 259 -0.54 -4.81 5.38
N HIS A 260 -0.87 -3.56 5.69
CA HIS A 260 -2.20 -3.11 6.12
C HIS A 260 -2.64 -3.63 7.50
N PHE A 261 -1.72 -3.63 8.47
CA PHE A 261 -1.96 -4.19 9.80
C PHE A 261 -2.92 -3.35 10.65
N ASN A 262 -3.96 -3.99 11.21
CA ASN A 262 -4.75 -3.36 12.27
C ASN A 262 -3.89 -3.18 13.54
N HIS A 263 -4.21 -2.20 14.35
CA HIS A 263 -3.47 -1.87 15.57
C HIS A 263 -3.38 -3.01 16.60
N THR A 264 -4.26 -4.01 16.51
CA THR A 264 -4.24 -5.21 17.38
C THR A 264 -3.30 -6.30 16.86
N ASN A 265 -2.90 -6.22 15.59
CA ASN A 265 -2.11 -7.25 14.94
C ASN A 265 -0.74 -7.39 15.61
N ILE A 266 -0.40 -8.63 15.99
CA ILE A 266 0.87 -8.94 16.66
C ILE A 266 2.11 -8.63 15.79
N SER A 267 1.94 -8.46 14.47
CA SER A 267 3.02 -8.09 13.55
C SER A 267 3.62 -6.71 13.84
N LEU A 268 2.85 -5.83 14.50
CA LEU A 268 3.30 -4.51 14.94
C LEU A 268 4.12 -4.55 16.24
N GLN A 269 4.17 -5.71 16.92
CA GLN A 269 4.92 -5.85 18.16
C GLN A 269 6.42 -6.05 17.87
N TYR A 270 7.25 -5.26 18.54
CA TYR A 270 8.68 -5.44 18.48
C TYR A 270 9.11 -6.77 19.12
N LYS A 271 9.87 -7.61 18.39
CA LYS A 271 10.40 -8.91 18.88
C LYS A 271 9.30 -9.92 19.29
N ASN A 272 8.36 -10.22 18.40
CA ASN A 272 7.36 -11.25 18.64
C ASN A 272 7.86 -12.63 18.13
N PRO A 273 8.02 -13.66 18.99
CA PRO A 273 8.54 -14.97 18.58
C PRO A 273 7.70 -15.66 17.49
N VAL A 274 6.38 -15.46 17.48
CA VAL A 274 5.49 -16.01 16.45
C VAL A 274 5.83 -15.41 15.10
N ILE A 275 6.00 -14.09 15.04
CA ILE A 275 6.37 -13.37 13.80
C ILE A 275 7.77 -13.81 13.33
N ASP A 276 8.71 -13.99 14.25
CA ASP A 276 10.05 -14.46 13.90
C ASP A 276 10.03 -15.88 13.34
N SER A 277 9.14 -16.75 13.85
CA SER A 277 8.94 -18.10 13.30
C SER A 277 8.34 -18.05 11.88
N ILE A 278 7.40 -17.15 11.62
CA ILE A 278 6.82 -16.97 10.28
C ILE A 278 7.84 -16.44 9.29
N ARG A 279 8.72 -15.50 9.71
CA ARG A 279 9.84 -15.04 8.87
C ARG A 279 10.79 -16.19 8.50
N LYS A 280 11.08 -17.11 9.43
CA LYS A 280 11.89 -18.31 9.13
C LYS A 280 11.24 -19.23 8.09
N LEU A 281 9.92 -19.19 7.94
CA LEU A 281 9.21 -19.90 6.86
C LEU A 281 9.27 -19.19 5.50
N GLY A 282 9.87 -17.98 5.44
CA GLY A 282 10.08 -17.22 4.23
C GLY A 282 9.15 -16.02 4.04
N TYR A 283 8.19 -15.78 4.92
CA TYR A 283 7.27 -14.64 4.77
C TYR A 283 7.90 -13.34 5.28
N ASN A 284 7.56 -12.23 4.63
CA ASN A 284 8.00 -10.89 5.00
C ASN A 284 6.83 -10.06 5.57
N PHE A 285 7.18 -9.04 6.34
CA PHE A 285 6.26 -8.07 6.92
C PHE A 285 6.77 -6.69 6.54
N ALA A 286 6.00 -5.97 5.73
CA ALA A 286 6.38 -4.65 5.21
C ALA A 286 6.62 -3.65 6.34
N ARG A 287 7.69 -2.88 6.24
CA ARG A 287 8.05 -1.84 7.20
C ARG A 287 8.30 -0.52 6.47
N PHE A 288 8.00 0.57 7.15
CA PHE A 288 8.32 1.90 6.65
C PHE A 288 9.80 2.00 6.27
N GLY A 289 10.07 2.45 5.05
CA GLY A 289 11.40 2.60 4.49
C GLY A 289 11.97 1.36 3.78
N ASP A 290 11.30 0.19 3.83
CA ASP A 290 11.73 -0.97 3.04
C ASP A 290 11.74 -0.62 1.54
N GLN A 291 12.80 -1.05 0.84
CA GLN A 291 12.97 -0.83 -0.58
C GLN A 291 13.12 -2.15 -1.36
N LEU A 292 12.47 -2.22 -2.51
CA LEU A 292 12.47 -3.39 -3.39
C LEU A 292 12.70 -2.93 -4.84
N SER A 293 13.76 -3.42 -5.48
CA SER A 293 14.07 -3.10 -6.89
C SER A 293 13.00 -3.63 -7.85
N LEU A 294 12.70 -2.87 -8.90
CA LEU A 294 11.78 -3.24 -9.98
C LEU A 294 12.48 -3.64 -11.29
#